data_2595d6d2549093f22c2af86a42cad820
#
_entry.id   2595d6d2549093f22c2af86a42cad820
#
_cell.length_a   1.000
_cell.length_b   1.000
_cell.length_c   1.000
_cell.angle_alpha   90.00
_cell.angle_beta   90.00
_cell.angle_gamma   90.00
#
_symmetry.space_group_name_H-M   'P 1'
#
loop_
_entity.id
_entity.type
_entity.pdbx_description
1 polymer ?
#
loop_
_entity_poly.entity_id
_entity_poly.type
_entity_poly.pdbx_seq_one_letter_code
_entity_poly.pdbx_strand_id
1 'polypeptide(L)'
;MWFDAQSLAIATYVDSTDIANKIVTHAISRLDKQMNDDGLFPYELARTTSLHYSAFILNAFNIIAILSDKTSTNFWKAETSSGKSYKKALEALVPYLSKEKEWTGKEIRPFNFQDGYPLLLKDANKYNCSNCLDAIKKLAGDKHPQLLINLL
;
A
#
# COMPACT_ATOMS: atom_id res chain seq x y z
N MET A 1 -11.39 3.20 -1.69
CA MET A 1 -10.37 2.12 -1.69
C MET A 1 -10.70 0.99 -0.72
N TRP A 2 -10.94 1.25 0.57
CA TRP A 2 -11.30 0.17 1.51
C TRP A 2 -12.58 -0.58 1.13
N PHE A 3 -13.59 0.12 0.63
CA PHE A 3 -14.78 -0.51 0.06
C PHE A 3 -14.43 -1.46 -1.11
N ASP A 4 -13.52 -1.04 -2.01
CA ASP A 4 -13.10 -1.87 -3.14
C ASP A 4 -12.33 -3.10 -2.66
N ALA A 5 -11.46 -2.97 -1.64
CA ALA A 5 -10.73 -4.09 -1.05
C ALA A 5 -11.68 -5.12 -0.41
N GLN A 6 -12.67 -4.65 0.34
CA GLN A 6 -13.69 -5.52 0.95
C GLN A 6 -14.55 -6.20 -0.13
N SER A 7 -15.01 -5.44 -1.13
CA SER A 7 -15.83 -5.98 -2.23
C SER A 7 -15.05 -7.02 -3.04
N LEU A 8 -13.75 -6.79 -3.28
CA LEU A 8 -12.87 -7.74 -3.96
C LEU A 8 -12.68 -9.01 -3.14
N ALA A 9 -12.52 -8.89 -1.82
CA ALA A 9 -12.41 -10.06 -0.93
C ALA A 9 -13.68 -10.92 -1.00
N ILE A 10 -14.86 -10.30 -0.98
CA ILE A 10 -16.14 -11.01 -1.11
C ILE A 10 -16.25 -11.65 -2.51
N ALA A 11 -15.97 -10.89 -3.58
CA ALA A 11 -16.05 -11.41 -4.94
C ALA A 11 -15.13 -12.62 -5.18
N THR A 12 -13.91 -12.57 -4.61
CA THR A 12 -12.96 -13.69 -4.66
C THR A 12 -13.42 -14.87 -3.81
N TYR A 13 -14.04 -14.63 -2.66
CA TYR A 13 -14.55 -15.69 -1.78
C TYR A 13 -15.70 -16.49 -2.42
N VAL A 14 -16.57 -15.80 -3.15
CA VAL A 14 -17.71 -16.43 -3.87
C VAL A 14 -17.38 -16.81 -5.31
N ASP A 15 -16.12 -16.85 -5.69
CA ASP A 15 -15.61 -17.19 -7.03
C ASP A 15 -16.23 -16.35 -8.17
N SER A 16 -16.66 -15.11 -7.89
CA SER A 16 -17.21 -14.19 -8.88
C SER A 16 -16.11 -13.47 -9.65
N THR A 17 -15.43 -14.19 -10.55
CA THR A 17 -14.24 -13.71 -11.30
C THR A 17 -14.53 -12.43 -12.10
N ASP A 18 -15.69 -12.31 -12.75
CA ASP A 18 -16.05 -11.13 -13.55
C ASP A 18 -16.17 -9.86 -12.67
N ILE A 19 -16.78 -10.01 -11.50
CA ILE A 19 -16.92 -8.90 -10.54
C ILE A 19 -15.54 -8.56 -9.98
N ALA A 20 -14.72 -9.54 -9.62
CA ALA A 20 -13.36 -9.34 -9.13
C ALA A 20 -12.50 -8.56 -10.15
N ASN A 21 -12.52 -8.95 -11.42
CA ASN A 21 -11.81 -8.26 -12.51
C ASN A 21 -12.26 -6.80 -12.66
N LYS A 22 -13.58 -6.53 -12.61
CA LYS A 22 -14.12 -5.16 -12.68
C LYS A 22 -13.65 -4.32 -11.50
N ILE A 23 -13.63 -4.87 -10.29
CA ILE A 23 -13.16 -4.14 -9.09
C ILE A 23 -11.67 -3.79 -9.22
N VAL A 24 -10.81 -4.72 -9.66
CA VAL A 24 -9.38 -4.46 -9.86
C VAL A 24 -9.16 -3.37 -10.92
N THR A 25 -9.85 -3.45 -12.06
CA THR A 25 -9.78 -2.42 -13.12
C THR A 25 -10.22 -1.05 -12.59
N HIS A 26 -11.29 -1.01 -11.79
CA HIS A 26 -11.77 0.21 -11.17
C HIS A 26 -10.77 0.78 -10.14
N ALA A 27 -10.09 -0.09 -9.37
CA ALA A 27 -9.06 0.32 -8.43
C ALA A 27 -7.86 0.98 -9.15
N ILE A 28 -7.45 0.46 -10.32
CA ILE A 28 -6.40 1.09 -11.16
C ILE A 28 -6.84 2.49 -11.61
N SER A 29 -8.09 2.64 -12.07
CA SER A 29 -8.62 3.95 -12.46
C SER A 29 -8.69 4.93 -11.29
N ARG A 30 -9.00 4.46 -10.08
CA ARG A 30 -8.97 5.30 -8.87
C ARG A 30 -7.56 5.72 -8.48
N LEU A 31 -6.61 4.81 -8.56
CA LEU A 31 -5.19 5.10 -8.32
C LEU A 31 -4.74 6.24 -9.25
N ASP A 32 -5.09 6.16 -10.53
CA ASP A 32 -4.77 7.18 -11.53
C ASP A 32 -5.34 8.57 -11.16
N LYS A 33 -6.59 8.61 -10.73
CA LYS A 33 -7.29 9.87 -10.39
C LYS A 33 -6.88 10.47 -9.06
N GLN A 34 -6.46 9.64 -8.09
CA GLN A 34 -6.22 10.08 -6.72
C GLN A 34 -4.75 10.34 -6.42
N MET A 35 -3.82 9.77 -7.20
CA MET A 35 -2.39 9.92 -7.02
C MET A 35 -1.86 11.09 -7.87
N ASN A 36 -0.95 11.88 -7.31
CA ASN A 36 -0.20 12.89 -8.05
C ASN A 36 1.02 12.28 -8.76
N ASP A 37 1.76 13.10 -9.50
CA ASP A 37 2.93 12.65 -10.26
C ASP A 37 4.12 12.23 -9.38
N ASP A 38 4.14 12.66 -8.09
CA ASP A 38 5.15 12.24 -7.11
C ASP A 38 4.83 10.90 -6.45
N GLY A 39 3.72 10.26 -6.78
CA GLY A 39 3.29 8.99 -6.18
C GLY A 39 2.52 9.13 -4.86
N LEU A 40 2.16 10.34 -4.47
CA LEU A 40 1.45 10.64 -3.23
C LEU A 40 -0.02 10.94 -3.48
N PHE A 41 -0.83 10.92 -2.42
CA PHE A 41 -2.28 11.14 -2.47
C PHE A 41 -2.65 12.50 -1.87
N PRO A 42 -2.92 13.54 -2.69
CA PRO A 42 -3.16 14.90 -2.21
C PRO A 42 -4.27 15.04 -1.15
N TYR A 43 -5.35 14.25 -1.29
CA TYR A 43 -6.43 14.25 -0.29
C TYR A 43 -5.99 13.71 1.07
N GLU A 44 -5.07 12.75 1.10
CA GLU A 44 -4.52 12.19 2.32
C GLU A 44 -3.44 13.11 2.92
N LEU A 45 -2.66 13.79 2.07
CA LEU A 45 -1.69 14.81 2.49
C LEU A 45 -2.36 16.01 3.19
N ALA A 46 -3.59 16.35 2.80
CA ALA A 46 -4.36 17.42 3.42
C ALA A 46 -4.92 17.08 4.81
N ARG A 47 -4.82 15.81 5.24
CA ARG A 47 -5.37 15.35 6.53
C ARG A 47 -4.48 15.78 7.70
N THR A 48 -5.07 15.76 8.90
CA THR A 48 -4.38 16.17 10.14
C THR A 48 -3.32 15.17 10.63
N THR A 49 -3.36 13.93 10.16
CA THR A 49 -2.35 12.88 10.35
C THR A 49 -2.01 12.30 8.99
N SER A 50 -1.30 13.08 8.18
CA SER A 50 -1.16 12.85 6.75
C SER A 50 -0.35 11.59 6.41
N LEU A 51 0.68 11.24 7.18
CA LEU A 51 1.43 9.99 7.01
C LEU A 51 0.56 8.78 7.33
N HIS A 52 -0.22 8.85 8.43
CA HIS A 52 -1.15 7.79 8.79
C HIS A 52 -2.17 7.52 7.67
N TYR A 53 -2.81 8.58 7.14
CA TYR A 53 -3.79 8.42 6.06
C TYR A 53 -3.14 7.97 4.74
N SER A 54 -1.91 8.40 4.45
CA SER A 54 -1.15 7.91 3.29
C SER A 54 -0.82 6.41 3.42
N ALA A 55 -0.38 5.94 4.58
CA ALA A 55 -0.19 4.52 4.83
C ALA A 55 -1.52 3.74 4.81
N PHE A 56 -2.60 4.33 5.35
CA PHE A 56 -3.91 3.72 5.40
C PHE A 56 -4.49 3.46 4.00
N ILE A 57 -4.40 4.42 3.08
CA ILE A 57 -4.87 4.20 1.70
C ILE A 57 -4.00 3.19 0.96
N LEU A 58 -2.67 3.22 1.15
CA LEU A 58 -1.77 2.23 0.56
C LEU A 58 -2.02 0.81 1.07
N ASN A 59 -2.38 0.63 2.34
CA ASN A 59 -2.77 -0.68 2.87
C ASN A 59 -4.04 -1.21 2.19
N ALA A 60 -5.01 -0.36 1.83
CA ALA A 60 -6.16 -0.79 1.04
C ALA A 60 -5.75 -1.26 -0.37
N PHE A 61 -4.86 -0.52 -1.04
CA PHE A 61 -4.30 -0.93 -2.33
C PHE A 61 -3.47 -2.22 -2.21
N ASN A 62 -2.75 -2.40 -1.10
CA ASN A 62 -2.00 -3.64 -0.82
C ASN A 62 -2.92 -4.87 -0.79
N ILE A 63 -4.06 -4.77 -0.11
CA ILE A 63 -5.06 -5.85 -0.09
C ILE A 63 -5.57 -6.14 -1.49
N ILE A 64 -5.89 -5.09 -2.28
CA ILE A 64 -6.34 -5.25 -3.67
C ILE A 64 -5.24 -5.94 -4.49
N ALA A 65 -3.99 -5.56 -4.34
CA ALA A 65 -2.87 -6.15 -5.05
C ALA A 65 -2.70 -7.64 -4.72
N ILE A 66 -2.80 -8.02 -3.44
CA ILE A 66 -2.75 -9.43 -3.00
C ILE A 66 -3.89 -10.24 -3.61
N LEU A 67 -5.11 -9.72 -3.55
CA LEU A 67 -6.29 -10.42 -4.08
C LEU A 67 -6.32 -10.46 -5.61
N SER A 68 -5.66 -9.51 -6.28
CA SER A 68 -5.55 -9.49 -7.74
C SER A 68 -4.76 -10.67 -8.31
N ASP A 69 -3.96 -11.36 -7.50
CA ASP A 69 -3.28 -12.59 -7.93
C ASP A 69 -4.26 -13.71 -8.31
N LYS A 70 -5.55 -13.58 -7.92
CA LYS A 70 -6.67 -14.48 -8.30
C LYS A 70 -7.52 -13.95 -9.46
N THR A 71 -7.11 -12.87 -10.09
CA THR A 71 -7.84 -12.21 -11.18
C THR A 71 -7.01 -12.20 -12.47
N SER A 72 -7.62 -11.85 -13.60
CA SER A 72 -6.92 -11.71 -14.88
C SER A 72 -6.04 -10.45 -14.96
N THR A 73 -6.26 -9.49 -14.07
CA THR A 73 -5.52 -8.22 -14.01
C THR A 73 -4.58 -8.20 -12.81
N ASN A 74 -3.27 -8.18 -13.07
CA ASN A 74 -2.27 -8.14 -12.01
C ASN A 74 -2.03 -6.70 -11.54
N PHE A 75 -2.54 -6.34 -10.37
CA PHE A 75 -2.43 -4.98 -9.81
C PHE A 75 -0.98 -4.61 -9.45
N TRP A 76 -0.12 -5.58 -9.08
CA TRP A 76 1.30 -5.35 -8.79
C TRP A 76 2.07 -4.78 -9.97
N LYS A 77 1.68 -5.18 -11.20
CA LYS A 77 2.33 -4.79 -12.46
C LYS A 77 1.57 -3.72 -13.22
N ALA A 78 0.36 -3.37 -12.76
CA ALA A 78 -0.47 -2.40 -13.46
C ALA A 78 0.15 -1.01 -13.40
N GLU A 79 0.22 -0.38 -14.56
CA GLU A 79 0.60 1.02 -14.75
C GLU A 79 -0.46 1.71 -15.58
N THR A 80 -0.81 2.93 -15.21
CA THR A 80 -1.81 3.72 -15.93
C THR A 80 -1.16 4.44 -17.11
N SER A 81 -1.96 4.97 -18.04
CA SER A 81 -1.47 5.76 -19.17
C SER A 81 -0.70 7.02 -18.76
N SER A 82 -0.92 7.51 -17.53
CA SER A 82 -0.19 8.63 -16.93
C SER A 82 1.08 8.21 -16.16
N GLY A 83 1.49 6.93 -16.24
CA GLY A 83 2.69 6.41 -15.55
C GLY A 83 2.52 6.24 -14.05
N LYS A 84 1.28 6.14 -13.56
CA LYS A 84 0.98 5.91 -12.15
C LYS A 84 0.82 4.42 -11.87
N SER A 85 1.37 3.96 -10.74
CA SER A 85 1.32 2.56 -10.35
C SER A 85 1.36 2.41 -8.84
N TYR A 86 0.93 1.26 -8.33
CA TYR A 86 1.06 0.95 -6.91
C TYR A 86 2.54 0.92 -6.47
N LYS A 87 3.42 0.42 -7.34
CA LYS A 87 4.87 0.46 -7.12
C LYS A 87 5.36 1.89 -6.87
N LYS A 88 5.01 2.83 -7.75
CA LYS A 88 5.37 4.25 -7.60
C LYS A 88 4.88 4.84 -6.28
N ALA A 89 3.66 4.50 -5.87
CA ALA A 89 3.11 4.96 -4.60
C ALA A 89 3.86 4.39 -3.38
N LEU A 90 4.27 3.12 -3.42
CA LEU A 90 5.12 2.52 -2.39
C LEU A 90 6.49 3.19 -2.33
N GLU A 91 7.18 3.30 -3.46
CA GLU A 91 8.50 3.93 -3.55
C GLU A 91 8.50 5.37 -3.04
N ALA A 92 7.39 6.11 -3.23
CA ALA A 92 7.23 7.46 -2.70
C ALA A 92 7.08 7.49 -1.18
N LEU A 93 6.42 6.50 -0.55
CA LEU A 93 6.13 6.51 0.88
C LEU A 93 7.15 5.74 1.73
N VAL A 94 7.75 4.68 1.19
CA VAL A 94 8.70 3.79 1.89
C VAL A 94 9.82 4.53 2.63
N PRO A 95 10.50 5.57 2.07
CA PRO A 95 11.55 6.28 2.77
C PRO A 95 11.09 6.93 4.10
N TYR A 96 9.84 7.29 4.21
CA TYR A 96 9.25 7.85 5.43
C TYR A 96 8.82 6.75 6.41
N LEU A 97 8.30 5.65 5.91
CA LEU A 97 7.93 4.48 6.72
C LEU A 97 9.15 3.79 7.33
N SER A 98 10.28 3.76 6.61
CA SER A 98 11.56 3.22 7.06
C SER A 98 12.36 4.16 7.97
N LYS A 99 11.91 5.41 8.13
CA LYS A 99 12.64 6.51 8.81
C LYS A 99 13.97 6.89 8.15
N GLU A 100 14.13 6.61 6.87
CA GLU A 100 15.26 7.16 6.10
C GLU A 100 15.08 8.64 5.81
N LYS A 101 13.84 9.09 5.69
CA LYS A 101 13.44 10.49 5.54
C LYS A 101 12.48 10.91 6.63
N GLU A 102 12.59 12.16 7.05
CA GLU A 102 11.63 12.77 7.96
C GLU A 102 10.37 13.21 7.21
N TRP A 103 9.20 12.87 7.75
CA TRP A 103 7.93 13.32 7.21
C TRP A 103 7.67 14.76 7.59
N THR A 104 7.47 15.62 6.58
CA THR A 104 7.23 17.06 6.77
C THR A 104 5.75 17.45 6.64
N GLY A 105 4.89 16.47 6.36
CA GLY A 105 3.44 16.67 6.30
C GLY A 105 2.82 16.88 7.68
N LYS A 106 1.56 17.28 7.70
CA LYS A 106 0.84 17.59 8.94
C LYS A 106 0.62 16.32 9.78
N GLU A 107 1.11 16.33 11.03
CA GLU A 107 0.94 15.25 12.01
C GLU A 107 0.61 15.83 13.38
N ILE A 108 -0.66 15.78 13.80
CA ILE A 108 -1.10 16.24 15.13
C ILE A 108 -0.85 15.19 16.22
N ARG A 109 -0.46 13.99 15.87
CA ARG A 109 -0.06 12.90 16.76
C ARG A 109 0.99 12.01 16.08
N PRO A 110 1.89 11.36 16.83
CA PRO A 110 2.92 10.50 16.25
C PRO A 110 2.34 9.37 15.40
N PHE A 111 3.00 9.09 14.29
CA PHE A 111 2.67 7.94 13.45
C PHE A 111 3.08 6.63 14.14
N ASN A 112 2.19 5.64 14.12
CA ASN A 112 2.53 4.29 14.56
C ASN A 112 3.22 3.54 13.41
N PHE A 113 4.54 3.35 13.49
CA PHE A 113 5.33 2.73 12.43
C PHE A 113 4.95 1.26 12.16
N GLN A 114 4.28 0.58 13.10
CA GLN A 114 3.76 -0.77 12.86
C GLN A 114 2.72 -0.82 11.73
N ASP A 115 1.98 0.26 11.52
CA ASP A 115 1.00 0.38 10.44
C ASP A 115 1.66 0.40 9.05
N GLY A 116 2.96 0.68 8.98
CA GLY A 116 3.77 0.64 7.76
C GLY A 116 4.41 -0.71 7.45
N TYR A 117 4.48 -1.64 8.41
CA TYR A 117 5.19 -2.92 8.22
C TYR A 117 4.64 -3.77 7.07
N PRO A 118 3.32 -3.91 6.87
CA PRO A 118 2.80 -4.66 5.73
C PRO A 118 3.27 -4.09 4.39
N LEU A 119 3.37 -2.76 4.28
CA LEU A 119 3.82 -2.08 3.07
C LEU A 119 5.31 -2.32 2.82
N LEU A 120 6.16 -2.16 3.85
CA LEU A 120 7.60 -2.43 3.77
C LEU A 120 7.88 -3.89 3.39
N LEU A 121 7.15 -4.86 3.99
CA LEU A 121 7.31 -6.28 3.69
C LEU A 121 6.92 -6.60 2.24
N LYS A 122 5.82 -6.02 1.74
CA LYS A 122 5.37 -6.26 0.37
C LYS A 122 6.29 -5.60 -0.65
N ASP A 123 6.85 -4.42 -0.35
CA ASP A 123 7.84 -3.78 -1.21
C ASP A 123 9.14 -4.62 -1.29
N ALA A 124 9.62 -5.15 -0.16
CA ALA A 124 10.75 -6.06 -0.14
C ALA A 124 10.51 -7.31 -1.01
N ASN A 125 9.34 -7.93 -0.90
CA ASN A 125 9.04 -9.20 -1.56
C ASN A 125 8.65 -9.06 -3.05
N LYS A 126 7.99 -7.97 -3.43
CA LYS A 126 7.44 -7.78 -4.78
C LYS A 126 8.31 -6.89 -5.67
N TYR A 127 9.03 -5.95 -5.09
CA TYR A 127 9.79 -4.93 -5.82
C TYR A 127 11.28 -4.86 -5.43
N ASN A 128 11.75 -5.83 -4.61
CA ASN A 128 13.16 -5.96 -4.20
C ASN A 128 13.71 -4.74 -3.44
N CYS A 129 12.90 -4.13 -2.58
CA CYS A 129 13.38 -3.09 -1.68
C CYS A 129 14.42 -3.67 -0.71
N SER A 130 15.69 -3.39 -0.94
CA SER A 130 16.81 -3.96 -0.18
C SER A 130 16.80 -3.55 1.30
N ASN A 131 16.33 -2.32 1.60
CA ASN A 131 16.38 -1.73 2.93
C ASN A 131 15.13 -2.03 3.77
N CYS A 132 14.04 -2.49 3.13
CA CYS A 132 12.74 -2.61 3.79
C CYS A 132 12.71 -3.65 4.91
N LEU A 133 13.34 -4.80 4.72
CA LEU A 133 13.43 -5.83 5.78
C LEU A 133 14.28 -5.36 6.96
N ASP A 134 15.38 -4.68 6.68
CA ASP A 134 16.24 -4.15 7.75
C ASP A 134 15.56 -2.99 8.49
N ALA A 135 14.77 -2.18 7.79
CA ALA A 135 13.92 -1.17 8.42
C ALA A 135 12.90 -1.81 9.38
N ILE A 136 12.22 -2.89 8.96
CA ILE A 136 11.28 -3.62 9.82
C ILE A 136 12.01 -4.14 11.07
N LYS A 137 13.18 -4.80 10.92
CA LYS A 137 13.97 -5.30 12.05
C LYS A 137 14.34 -4.18 13.03
N LYS A 138 14.86 -3.07 12.50
CA LYS A 138 15.26 -1.91 13.29
C LYS A 138 14.08 -1.28 14.05
N LEU A 139 12.93 -1.15 13.40
CA LEU A 139 11.74 -0.52 13.98
C LEU A 139 11.03 -1.44 14.98
N ALA A 140 11.04 -2.75 14.74
CA ALA A 140 10.37 -3.74 15.57
C ALA A 140 11.19 -4.18 16.78
N GLY A 141 12.53 -4.05 16.73
CA GLY A 141 13.42 -4.53 17.79
C GLY A 141 13.20 -6.01 18.11
N ASP A 142 13.14 -6.36 19.39
CA ASP A 142 12.96 -7.74 19.87
C ASP A 142 11.61 -8.38 19.47
N LYS A 143 10.64 -7.59 19.03
CA LYS A 143 9.32 -8.07 18.56
C LYS A 143 9.32 -8.52 17.09
N HIS A 144 10.44 -8.37 16.39
CA HIS A 144 10.56 -8.67 14.97
C HIS A 144 10.09 -10.08 14.56
N PRO A 145 10.45 -11.19 15.26
CA PRO A 145 10.01 -12.53 14.87
C PRO A 145 8.49 -12.71 14.90
N GLN A 146 7.82 -12.15 15.91
CA GLN A 146 6.37 -12.23 16.06
C GLN A 146 5.63 -11.44 14.99
N LEU A 147 6.18 -10.28 14.58
CA LEU A 147 5.60 -9.44 13.55
C LEU A 147 5.68 -10.08 12.17
N LEU A 148 6.77 -10.76 11.83
CA LEU A 148 6.89 -11.46 10.55
C LEU A 148 5.89 -12.60 10.41
N ILE A 149 5.63 -13.37 11.47
CA ILE A 149 4.63 -14.44 11.47
C ILE A 149 3.22 -13.89 11.21
N ASN A 150 2.90 -12.71 11.72
CA ASN A 150 1.59 -12.09 11.55
C ASN A 150 1.40 -11.37 10.19
N LEU A 151 2.48 -11.19 9.41
CA LEU A 151 2.47 -10.47 8.13
C LEU A 151 2.60 -11.40 6.90
N LEU A 152 2.93 -12.67 7.12
CA LEU A 152 3.00 -13.73 6.10
C LEU A 152 1.63 -14.34 5.84
#